data_663c2292fccbfc2a3073ea4f2571da55
#
_entry.id   663c2292fccbfc2a3073ea4f2571da55
#
_cell.length_a   1.000
_cell.length_b   1.000
_cell.length_c   1.000
_cell.angle_alpha   90.00
_cell.angle_beta   90.00
_cell.angle_gamma   90.00
#
_symmetry.space_group_name_H-M   'P 1'
#
loop_
_entity.id
_entity.type
_entity.pdbx_description
1 polymer ?
#
loop_
_entity_poly.entity_id
_entity_poly.type
_entity_poly.pdbx_seq_one_letter_code
_entity_poly.pdbx_strand_id
1 'polypeptide(L)'
;MRHTKKLITLAGIAAFVTYRFYLPTYPVYPKSDHYDPDTQTFYNAEPQRAPINVASALWEMTFNEKDFHPKKPLPTVKPNWTELLAPAEQSRFIWFGHSTLLMRIGNQTIITDPLFGNSASPVPIMMHRFQPPVAEIEELPPIDVVLLSHSHYDHLEQESIEKLMKTQSHFVVSLGMGVILQKWGIDAARITELDWWQSTERNGVKYTALPARHDSSRGLFDHNKALWSGFLIEHKRGQNEERFYFHGDSAQGKHFDEIASRVGKIDIAFIENGQYDERWPNNHLFPEQTAQLAAKLQPTRFMPIHWGAYPLALHTWNEPVLKSVPMARTLGVNTLTPLLGQVFDVNTKTEDWFTQE
;
A
#
# COMPACT_ATOMS: atom_id res chain seq x y z
N MET A 1 17.61 39.89 12.06
CA MET A 1 16.42 39.51 11.25
C MET A 1 16.56 38.15 10.51
N ARG A 2 17.67 37.84 9.85
CA ARG A 2 17.84 36.55 9.12
C ARG A 2 17.96 35.32 10.05
N HIS A 3 18.60 35.46 11.22
CA HIS A 3 18.72 34.39 12.22
C HIS A 3 17.41 34.11 12.96
N THR A 4 16.63 35.16 13.26
CA THR A 4 15.33 35.02 13.93
C THR A 4 14.30 34.28 13.07
N LYS A 5 14.29 34.54 11.73
CA LYS A 5 13.44 33.81 10.80
C LYS A 5 13.82 32.31 10.71
N LYS A 6 15.12 32.00 10.70
CA LYS A 6 15.59 30.59 10.72
C LYS A 6 15.23 29.86 12.01
N LEU A 7 15.32 30.54 13.16
CA LEU A 7 14.90 29.94 14.46
C LEU A 7 13.38 29.69 14.51
N ILE A 8 12.57 30.63 14.02
CA ILE A 8 11.11 30.49 13.96
C ILE A 8 10.73 29.34 13.00
N THR A 9 11.42 29.21 11.87
CA THR A 9 11.19 28.09 10.92
C THR A 9 11.57 26.76 11.54
N LEU A 10 12.71 26.66 12.23
CA LEU A 10 13.15 25.44 12.92
C LEU A 10 12.23 25.08 14.10
N ALA A 11 11.78 26.06 14.88
CA ALA A 11 10.83 25.85 15.97
C ALA A 11 9.44 25.45 15.43
N GLY A 12 9.00 26.03 14.31
CA GLY A 12 7.75 25.65 13.62
C GLY A 12 7.82 24.21 13.05
N ILE A 13 8.93 23.84 12.43
CA ILE A 13 9.17 22.48 11.94
C ILE A 13 9.24 21.51 13.12
N ALA A 14 9.94 21.83 14.21
CA ALA A 14 10.00 21.00 15.40
C ALA A 14 8.64 20.85 16.08
N ALA A 15 7.83 21.92 16.18
CA ALA A 15 6.48 21.87 16.73
C ALA A 15 5.53 21.07 15.83
N PHE A 16 5.62 21.22 14.52
CA PHE A 16 4.84 20.44 13.54
C PHE A 16 5.23 18.96 13.58
N VAL A 17 6.54 18.67 13.61
CA VAL A 17 7.08 17.33 13.77
C VAL A 17 6.60 16.73 15.09
N THR A 18 6.70 17.46 16.22
CA THR A 18 6.25 16.98 17.54
C THR A 18 4.74 16.70 17.56
N TYR A 19 3.93 17.55 16.96
CA TYR A 19 2.48 17.35 16.85
C TYR A 19 2.13 16.12 15.99
N ARG A 20 2.78 15.96 14.83
CA ARG A 20 2.62 14.78 13.97
C ARG A 20 3.15 13.48 14.63
N PHE A 21 4.18 13.57 15.45
CA PHE A 21 4.78 12.45 16.17
C PHE A 21 4.20 12.20 17.57
N TYR A 22 3.11 12.86 17.95
CA TYR A 22 2.41 12.49 19.18
C TYR A 22 1.77 11.12 19.02
N LEU A 23 2.47 10.08 19.48
CA LEU A 23 2.08 8.69 19.31
C LEU A 23 0.90 8.30 20.19
N PRO A 24 0.03 7.38 19.75
CA PRO A 24 -0.94 6.75 20.64
C PRO A 24 -0.24 5.86 21.65
N THR A 25 -0.93 5.53 22.73
CA THR A 25 -0.52 4.44 23.62
C THR A 25 -0.95 3.13 23.00
N TYR A 26 0.01 2.31 22.58
CA TYR A 26 -0.26 1.00 22.01
C TYR A 26 -0.61 -0.01 23.12
N PRO A 27 -1.67 -0.80 22.97
CA PRO A 27 -1.94 -1.91 23.87
C PRO A 27 -0.92 -3.04 23.67
N VAL A 28 -0.92 -4.00 24.59
CA VAL A 28 -0.16 -5.24 24.46
C VAL A 28 -1.02 -6.30 23.73
N TYR A 29 -0.39 -7.13 22.91
CA TYR A 29 -1.05 -8.13 22.08
C TYR A 29 -0.59 -9.57 22.41
N PRO A 30 -0.76 -10.05 23.66
CA PRO A 30 -0.18 -11.32 24.13
C PRO A 30 -0.79 -12.57 23.46
N LYS A 31 -1.81 -12.40 22.64
CA LYS A 31 -2.43 -13.49 21.88
C LYS A 31 -1.90 -13.61 20.45
N SER A 32 -1.07 -12.67 20.01
CA SER A 32 -0.43 -12.73 18.71
C SER A 32 0.86 -13.55 18.81
N ASP A 33 1.01 -14.54 17.93
CA ASP A 33 2.23 -15.34 17.81
C ASP A 33 3.41 -14.53 17.21
N HIS A 34 3.15 -13.28 16.81
CA HIS A 34 4.11 -12.37 16.15
C HIS A 34 4.43 -11.14 17.00
N TYR A 35 4.09 -11.19 18.29
CA TYR A 35 4.28 -10.08 19.22
C TYR A 35 5.17 -10.50 20.40
N ASP A 36 6.22 -9.70 20.66
CA ASP A 36 7.08 -9.85 21.82
C ASP A 36 6.56 -8.96 22.96
N PRO A 37 6.08 -9.53 24.07
CA PRO A 37 5.55 -8.75 25.19
C PRO A 37 6.64 -7.98 25.96
N ASP A 38 7.91 -8.40 25.92
CA ASP A 38 9.01 -7.74 26.64
C ASP A 38 9.41 -6.44 25.95
N THR A 39 9.56 -6.46 24.63
CA THR A 39 9.84 -5.26 23.83
C THR A 39 8.57 -4.50 23.45
N GLN A 40 7.41 -5.13 23.60
CA GLN A 40 6.10 -4.64 23.14
C GLN A 40 6.09 -4.29 21.65
N THR A 41 6.68 -5.14 20.81
CA THR A 41 6.78 -4.95 19.37
C THR A 41 6.38 -6.20 18.62
N PHE A 42 5.87 -6.02 17.40
CA PHE A 42 5.71 -7.10 16.43
C PHE A 42 7.06 -7.45 15.80
N TYR A 43 7.18 -8.68 15.30
CA TYR A 43 8.41 -9.15 14.65
C TYR A 43 8.10 -10.01 13.41
N ASN A 44 9.07 -10.04 12.50
CA ASN A 44 9.02 -10.90 11.33
C ASN A 44 9.35 -12.36 11.69
N ALA A 45 8.72 -13.31 11.00
CA ALA A 45 9.05 -14.72 11.14
C ALA A 45 10.51 -15.04 10.75
N GLU A 46 11.11 -14.21 9.91
CA GLU A 46 12.52 -14.27 9.53
C GLU A 46 13.29 -13.05 10.01
N PRO A 47 14.59 -13.19 10.36
CA PRO A 47 15.38 -12.05 10.82
C PRO A 47 15.37 -10.89 9.83
N GLN A 48 15.20 -9.68 10.35
CA GLN A 48 15.29 -8.43 9.59
C GLN A 48 16.70 -7.89 9.67
N ARG A 49 17.31 -7.58 8.52
CA ARG A 49 18.56 -6.83 8.49
C ARG A 49 18.26 -5.34 8.64
N ALA A 50 18.90 -4.70 9.59
CA ALA A 50 18.74 -3.26 9.75
C ALA A 50 19.13 -2.50 8.47
N PRO A 51 18.38 -1.49 8.08
CA PRO A 51 18.75 -0.61 6.99
C PRO A 51 20.12 0.04 7.24
N ILE A 52 20.90 0.21 6.17
CA ILE A 52 22.23 0.84 6.22
C ILE A 52 22.24 2.12 5.39
N ASN A 53 23.02 3.11 5.83
CA ASN A 53 23.21 4.36 5.08
C ASN A 53 21.91 5.09 4.68
N VAL A 54 20.85 4.99 5.47
CA VAL A 54 19.55 5.66 5.19
C VAL A 54 19.75 7.17 5.04
N ALA A 55 20.63 7.78 5.84
CA ALA A 55 20.92 9.21 5.72
C ALA A 55 21.51 9.59 4.36
N SER A 56 22.37 8.74 3.76
CA SER A 56 22.89 8.98 2.42
C SER A 56 21.78 8.83 1.36
N ALA A 57 20.91 7.86 1.52
CA ALA A 57 19.78 7.68 0.62
C ALA A 57 18.84 8.90 0.64
N LEU A 58 18.48 9.37 1.84
CA LEU A 58 17.66 10.59 2.00
C LEU A 58 18.33 11.82 1.39
N TRP A 59 19.65 11.94 1.55
CA TRP A 59 20.43 13.01 0.91
C TRP A 59 20.34 12.92 -0.60
N GLU A 60 20.60 11.74 -1.18
CA GLU A 60 20.53 11.51 -2.62
C GLU A 60 19.12 11.76 -3.18
N MET A 61 18.09 11.26 -2.51
CA MET A 61 16.69 11.50 -2.89
C MET A 61 16.30 12.98 -2.84
N THR A 62 16.90 13.76 -1.91
CA THR A 62 16.59 15.19 -1.77
C THR A 62 17.32 16.06 -2.78
N PHE A 63 18.56 15.69 -3.18
CA PHE A 63 19.42 16.56 -3.96
C PHE A 63 19.72 16.05 -5.37
N ASN A 64 19.40 14.78 -5.70
CA ASN A 64 19.60 14.18 -7.02
C ASN A 64 18.26 13.80 -7.69
N GLU A 65 17.26 14.63 -7.58
CA GLU A 65 15.87 14.36 -8.03
C GLU A 65 15.74 14.01 -9.52
N LYS A 66 16.76 14.31 -10.35
CA LYS A 66 16.62 14.40 -11.82
C LYS A 66 16.18 13.10 -12.50
N ASP A 67 16.52 11.94 -11.92
CA ASP A 67 16.29 10.65 -12.58
C ASP A 67 15.15 9.83 -11.92
N PHE A 68 14.60 10.31 -10.79
CA PHE A 68 13.56 9.59 -10.08
C PHE A 68 12.15 9.93 -10.57
N HIS A 69 11.97 11.13 -11.13
CA HIS A 69 10.68 11.64 -11.60
C HIS A 69 10.48 11.39 -13.09
N PRO A 70 9.22 11.18 -13.54
CA PRO A 70 8.91 11.16 -14.96
C PRO A 70 9.16 12.55 -15.58
N LYS A 71 9.73 12.58 -16.79
CA LYS A 71 10.00 13.83 -17.53
C LYS A 71 8.73 14.51 -18.04
N LYS A 72 7.64 13.76 -18.17
CA LYS A 72 6.32 14.18 -18.60
C LYS A 72 5.28 13.63 -17.64
N PRO A 73 4.08 14.25 -17.53
CA PRO A 73 3.00 13.65 -16.79
C PRO A 73 2.71 12.23 -17.25
N LEU A 74 2.49 11.32 -16.29
CA LEU A 74 2.10 9.96 -16.58
C LEU A 74 0.73 9.94 -17.28
N PRO A 75 0.50 9.02 -18.22
CA PRO A 75 -0.78 8.90 -18.88
C PRO A 75 -1.88 8.51 -17.89
N THR A 76 -2.99 9.21 -17.96
CA THR A 76 -4.13 9.05 -17.06
C THR A 76 -5.43 9.01 -17.82
N VAL A 77 -6.45 8.42 -17.19
CA VAL A 77 -7.84 8.46 -17.63
C VAL A 77 -8.69 8.99 -16.49
N LYS A 78 -9.62 9.89 -16.77
CA LYS A 78 -10.59 10.31 -15.75
C LYS A 78 -11.45 9.09 -15.37
N PRO A 79 -11.57 8.77 -14.06
CA PRO A 79 -12.36 7.62 -13.61
C PRO A 79 -13.80 7.66 -14.10
N ASN A 80 -14.28 6.54 -14.64
CA ASN A 80 -15.67 6.37 -15.03
C ASN A 80 -16.45 5.66 -13.90
N TRP A 81 -17.04 6.46 -13.00
CA TRP A 81 -17.79 5.93 -11.86
C TRP A 81 -19.01 5.12 -12.26
N THR A 82 -19.69 5.49 -13.38
CA THR A 82 -20.84 4.75 -13.88
C THR A 82 -20.43 3.35 -14.31
N GLU A 83 -19.30 3.22 -15.00
CA GLU A 83 -18.76 1.94 -15.41
C GLU A 83 -18.32 1.10 -14.21
N LEU A 84 -17.57 1.72 -13.25
CA LEU A 84 -17.13 1.01 -12.05
C LEU A 84 -18.30 0.41 -11.27
N LEU A 85 -19.39 1.19 -11.09
CA LEU A 85 -20.53 0.81 -10.24
C LEU A 85 -21.61 0.01 -10.99
N ALA A 86 -21.56 -0.07 -12.32
CA ALA A 86 -22.53 -0.82 -13.08
C ALA A 86 -22.54 -2.31 -12.67
N PRO A 87 -23.72 -2.96 -12.65
CA PRO A 87 -23.78 -4.41 -12.42
C PRO A 87 -22.86 -5.16 -13.38
N ALA A 88 -22.05 -6.06 -12.85
CA ALA A 88 -21.11 -6.84 -13.64
C ALA A 88 -20.97 -8.26 -13.10
N GLU A 89 -20.60 -9.19 -13.97
CA GLU A 89 -20.30 -10.57 -13.57
C GLU A 89 -18.98 -10.70 -12.84
N GLN A 90 -18.07 -9.74 -13.04
CA GLN A 90 -16.73 -9.71 -12.47
C GLN A 90 -16.51 -8.43 -11.69
N SER A 91 -15.60 -8.51 -10.72
CA SER A 91 -15.14 -7.36 -9.94
C SER A 91 -14.37 -6.38 -10.82
N ARG A 92 -14.47 -5.09 -10.52
CA ARG A 92 -13.82 -4.01 -11.25
C ARG A 92 -12.95 -3.18 -10.34
N PHE A 93 -11.94 -2.57 -10.96
CA PHE A 93 -10.87 -1.89 -10.24
C PHE A 93 -10.50 -0.57 -10.92
N ILE A 94 -9.98 0.36 -10.13
CA ILE A 94 -9.29 1.56 -10.59
C ILE A 94 -8.01 1.70 -9.77
N TRP A 95 -6.89 1.98 -10.42
CA TRP A 95 -5.61 2.25 -9.77
C TRP A 95 -5.31 3.74 -9.78
N PHE A 96 -4.95 4.29 -8.60
CA PHE A 96 -4.61 5.70 -8.41
C PHE A 96 -3.09 5.95 -8.31
N GLY A 97 -2.30 4.92 -8.58
CA GLY A 97 -0.85 4.92 -8.35
C GLY A 97 -0.51 4.37 -6.96
N HIS A 98 0.77 4.05 -6.76
CA HIS A 98 1.28 3.43 -5.54
C HIS A 98 0.47 2.17 -5.16
N SER A 99 0.06 2.05 -3.92
CA SER A 99 -0.76 0.93 -3.43
C SER A 99 -2.25 1.29 -3.30
N THR A 100 -2.68 2.43 -3.86
CA THR A 100 -4.08 2.88 -3.79
C THR A 100 -4.90 2.30 -4.93
N LEU A 101 -5.80 1.38 -4.60
CA LEU A 101 -6.77 0.76 -5.51
C LEU A 101 -8.19 1.01 -5.01
N LEU A 102 -9.08 1.37 -5.93
CA LEU A 102 -10.52 1.35 -5.69
C LEU A 102 -11.08 0.09 -6.35
N MET A 103 -11.78 -0.72 -5.57
CA MET A 103 -12.29 -2.03 -5.99
C MET A 103 -13.80 -2.06 -5.84
N ARG A 104 -14.50 -2.50 -6.86
CA ARG A 104 -15.93 -2.85 -6.80
C ARG A 104 -16.06 -4.36 -6.82
N ILE A 105 -16.24 -4.96 -5.64
CA ILE A 105 -16.34 -6.41 -5.43
C ILE A 105 -17.74 -6.72 -4.92
N GLY A 106 -18.51 -7.48 -5.72
CA GLY A 106 -19.92 -7.65 -5.46
C GLY A 106 -20.63 -6.29 -5.43
N ASN A 107 -21.26 -5.98 -4.28
CA ASN A 107 -21.90 -4.68 -4.04
C ASN A 107 -21.09 -3.76 -3.13
N GLN A 108 -19.85 -4.13 -2.78
CA GLN A 108 -18.97 -3.31 -1.97
C GLN A 108 -18.00 -2.47 -2.80
N THR A 109 -17.78 -1.25 -2.36
CA THR A 109 -16.69 -0.38 -2.82
C THR A 109 -15.62 -0.33 -1.74
N ILE A 110 -14.42 -0.81 -2.08
CA ILE A 110 -13.29 -0.98 -1.17
C ILE A 110 -12.16 -0.10 -1.67
N ILE A 111 -11.47 0.61 -0.77
CA ILE A 111 -10.24 1.32 -1.11
C ILE A 111 -9.07 0.77 -0.28
N THR A 112 -7.94 0.51 -0.93
CA THR A 112 -6.71 0.05 -0.28
C THR A 112 -5.74 1.21 -0.09
N ASP A 113 -5.08 1.27 1.06
CA ASP A 113 -3.98 2.20 1.40
C ASP A 113 -4.15 3.58 0.75
N PRO A 114 -5.24 4.32 1.08
CA PRO A 114 -5.61 5.55 0.37
C PRO A 114 -4.58 6.66 0.59
N LEU A 115 -3.92 7.06 -0.49
CA LEU A 115 -2.88 8.07 -0.52
C LEU A 115 -3.18 9.07 -1.63
N PHE A 116 -3.78 10.22 -1.27
CA PHE A 116 -4.21 11.27 -2.20
C PHE A 116 -3.43 12.58 -2.02
N GLY A 117 -2.65 12.69 -0.95
CA GLY A 117 -1.86 13.89 -0.65
C GLY A 117 -0.66 14.09 -1.56
N ASN A 118 -0.04 15.24 -1.40
CA ASN A 118 1.11 15.65 -2.21
C ASN A 118 2.43 15.05 -1.73
N SER A 119 2.50 14.49 -0.51
CA SER A 119 3.75 14.00 0.08
C SER A 119 3.53 12.69 0.82
N ALA A 120 4.32 11.70 0.50
CA ALA A 120 4.37 10.40 1.20
C ALA A 120 5.33 10.42 2.41
N SER A 121 5.47 11.56 3.07
CA SER A 121 6.45 11.82 4.14
C SER A 121 5.81 12.59 5.30
N PRO A 122 6.30 12.40 6.55
CA PRO A 122 5.94 13.28 7.66
C PRO A 122 6.37 14.73 7.44
N VAL A 123 7.31 14.97 6.53
CA VAL A 123 7.81 16.29 6.16
C VAL A 123 7.21 16.71 4.83
N PRO A 124 6.27 17.67 4.79
CA PRO A 124 5.49 17.99 3.60
C PRO A 124 6.28 18.50 2.38
N ILE A 125 7.56 18.84 2.57
CA ILE A 125 8.46 19.31 1.50
C ILE A 125 9.33 18.20 0.90
N MET A 126 9.06 16.95 1.21
CA MET A 126 9.83 15.79 0.74
C MET A 126 8.91 14.76 0.10
N MET A 127 9.44 13.92 -0.79
CA MET A 127 8.75 12.79 -1.39
C MET A 127 7.43 13.20 -2.05
N HIS A 128 7.50 14.21 -2.92
CA HIS A 128 6.32 14.73 -3.59
C HIS A 128 5.79 13.78 -4.66
N ARG A 129 4.48 13.77 -4.79
CA ARG A 129 3.79 13.07 -5.86
C ARG A 129 4.24 13.59 -7.23
N PHE A 130 4.39 12.70 -8.20
CA PHE A 130 4.79 13.04 -9.58
C PHE A 130 3.82 13.99 -10.25
N GLN A 131 2.53 13.85 -9.97
CA GLN A 131 1.42 14.64 -10.52
C GLN A 131 0.21 14.56 -9.59
N PRO A 132 -0.77 15.47 -9.69
CA PRO A 132 -2.02 15.37 -8.92
C PRO A 132 -2.71 14.01 -9.13
N PRO A 133 -3.45 13.50 -8.15
CA PRO A 133 -4.24 12.28 -8.32
C PRO A 133 -5.29 12.47 -9.43
N VAL A 134 -5.70 11.38 -10.06
CA VAL A 134 -6.68 11.41 -11.17
C VAL A 134 -8.11 11.73 -10.74
N ALA A 135 -8.36 11.75 -9.44
CA ALA A 135 -9.59 12.23 -8.81
C ALA A 135 -9.30 12.61 -7.36
N GLU A 136 -10.09 13.52 -6.81
CA GLU A 136 -10.07 13.85 -5.37
C GLU A 136 -10.92 12.84 -4.59
N ILE A 137 -10.66 12.70 -3.28
CA ILE A 137 -11.42 11.78 -2.42
C ILE A 137 -12.92 12.11 -2.41
N GLU A 138 -13.25 13.38 -2.49
CA GLU A 138 -14.63 13.89 -2.52
C GLU A 138 -15.39 13.53 -3.81
N GLU A 139 -14.68 13.16 -4.88
CA GLU A 139 -15.26 12.67 -6.14
C GLU A 139 -15.53 11.18 -6.13
N LEU A 140 -14.95 10.43 -5.17
CA LEU A 140 -15.09 8.98 -5.08
C LEU A 140 -16.55 8.58 -4.79
N PRO A 141 -17.01 7.43 -5.30
CA PRO A 141 -18.27 6.87 -4.86
C PRO A 141 -18.22 6.53 -3.36
N PRO A 142 -19.38 6.34 -2.71
CA PRO A 142 -19.40 5.92 -1.31
C PRO A 142 -18.50 4.69 -1.08
N ILE A 143 -17.59 4.81 -0.12
CA ILE A 143 -16.65 3.75 0.27
C ILE A 143 -17.24 2.94 1.41
N ASP A 144 -17.38 1.64 1.22
CA ASP A 144 -17.87 0.72 2.25
C ASP A 144 -16.75 0.28 3.20
N VAL A 145 -15.56 -0.02 2.63
CA VAL A 145 -14.40 -0.51 3.38
C VAL A 145 -13.13 0.24 2.98
N VAL A 146 -12.39 0.69 3.99
CA VAL A 146 -11.00 1.14 3.88
C VAL A 146 -10.11 0.01 4.39
N LEU A 147 -9.27 -0.55 3.52
CA LEU A 147 -8.35 -1.64 3.84
C LEU A 147 -6.93 -1.08 3.96
N LEU A 148 -6.29 -1.27 5.14
CA LEU A 148 -4.98 -0.70 5.42
C LEU A 148 -3.97 -1.80 5.76
N SER A 149 -2.88 -1.86 4.99
CA SER A 149 -1.84 -2.87 5.13
C SER A 149 -0.93 -2.64 6.33
N HIS A 150 -0.42 -1.44 6.50
CA HIS A 150 0.49 -1.07 7.59
C HIS A 150 0.53 0.45 7.80
N SER A 151 1.35 0.91 8.77
CA SER A 151 1.28 2.28 9.26
C SER A 151 2.27 3.26 8.63
N HIS A 152 3.06 2.89 7.62
CA HIS A 152 3.97 3.84 6.95
C HIS A 152 3.21 5.00 6.30
N TYR A 153 3.89 6.12 6.09
CA TYR A 153 3.27 7.37 5.62
C TYR A 153 2.71 7.28 4.21
N ASP A 154 3.27 6.43 3.37
CA ASP A 154 2.85 6.16 1.99
C ASP A 154 1.72 5.12 1.88
N HIS A 155 1.24 4.56 3.00
CA HIS A 155 0.08 3.65 3.08
C HIS A 155 -1.00 4.15 4.01
N LEU A 156 -0.65 4.87 5.08
CA LEU A 156 -1.57 5.43 6.05
C LEU A 156 -1.40 6.96 6.10
N GLU A 157 -2.04 7.66 5.18
CA GLU A 157 -2.04 9.12 5.11
C GLU A 157 -3.17 9.70 5.94
N GLN A 158 -2.83 10.55 6.92
CA GLN A 158 -3.81 11.10 7.85
C GLN A 158 -4.86 11.96 7.14
N GLU A 159 -4.48 12.81 6.17
CA GLU A 159 -5.42 13.68 5.47
C GLU A 159 -6.46 12.87 4.68
N SER A 160 -6.03 11.84 3.96
CA SER A 160 -6.93 10.93 3.24
C SER A 160 -7.88 10.21 4.20
N ILE A 161 -7.38 9.74 5.34
CA ILE A 161 -8.20 9.08 6.35
C ILE A 161 -9.20 10.04 6.99
N GLU A 162 -8.81 11.29 7.30
CA GLU A 162 -9.70 12.32 7.85
C GLU A 162 -10.84 12.71 6.89
N LYS A 163 -10.62 12.64 5.59
CA LYS A 163 -11.66 12.80 4.57
C LYS A 163 -12.59 11.58 4.54
N LEU A 164 -12.04 10.36 4.52
CA LEU A 164 -12.79 9.11 4.49
C LEU A 164 -13.56 8.84 5.80
N MET A 165 -13.06 9.27 6.95
CA MET A 165 -13.78 9.10 8.23
C MET A 165 -15.12 9.84 8.28
N LYS A 166 -15.30 10.89 7.47
CA LYS A 166 -16.56 11.63 7.34
C LYS A 166 -17.66 10.81 6.65
N THR A 167 -17.30 9.72 5.98
CA THR A 167 -18.20 8.75 5.39
C THR A 167 -18.59 7.66 6.42
N GLN A 168 -19.42 6.69 6.02
CA GLN A 168 -19.79 5.56 6.86
C GLN A 168 -18.87 4.34 6.67
N SER A 169 -17.68 4.53 6.08
CA SER A 169 -16.72 3.46 5.81
C SER A 169 -16.34 2.70 7.08
N HIS A 170 -16.14 1.40 6.94
CA HIS A 170 -15.54 0.54 7.95
C HIS A 170 -14.06 0.33 7.63
N PHE A 171 -13.21 0.31 8.64
CA PHE A 171 -11.77 0.15 8.50
C PHE A 171 -11.37 -1.29 8.85
N VAL A 172 -10.79 -2.02 7.89
CA VAL A 172 -10.18 -3.33 8.11
C VAL A 172 -8.68 -3.13 8.02
N VAL A 173 -7.96 -3.44 9.10
CA VAL A 173 -6.56 -3.01 9.25
C VAL A 173 -5.73 -4.08 9.93
N SER A 174 -4.41 -4.01 9.79
CA SER A 174 -3.48 -4.86 10.55
C SER A 174 -3.52 -4.53 12.04
N LEU A 175 -3.26 -5.52 12.87
CA LEU A 175 -3.30 -5.42 14.34
C LEU A 175 -2.37 -4.29 14.85
N GLY A 176 -2.86 -3.47 15.76
CA GLY A 176 -2.15 -2.31 16.30
C GLY A 176 -2.35 -1.00 15.54
N MET A 177 -2.99 -1.01 14.37
CA MET A 177 -3.30 0.23 13.65
C MET A 177 -4.54 0.95 14.19
N GLY A 178 -5.44 0.23 14.84
CA GLY A 178 -6.71 0.77 15.35
C GLY A 178 -6.52 1.92 16.32
N VAL A 179 -5.49 1.91 17.15
CA VAL A 179 -5.21 3.01 18.10
C VAL A 179 -4.78 4.30 17.39
N ILE A 180 -4.13 4.20 16.23
CA ILE A 180 -3.79 5.37 15.40
C ILE A 180 -5.07 5.99 14.84
N LEU A 181 -5.95 5.17 14.29
CA LEU A 181 -7.23 5.59 13.72
C LEU A 181 -8.16 6.18 14.77
N GLN A 182 -8.26 5.55 15.94
CA GLN A 182 -9.06 6.07 17.07
C GLN A 182 -8.53 7.42 17.55
N LYS A 183 -7.21 7.59 17.58
CA LYS A 183 -6.61 8.89 17.90
C LYS A 183 -6.95 9.97 16.89
N TRP A 184 -7.15 9.63 15.63
CA TRP A 184 -7.63 10.55 14.60
C TRP A 184 -9.15 10.75 14.62
N GLY A 185 -9.87 10.10 15.56
CA GLY A 185 -11.29 10.31 15.80
C GLY A 185 -12.21 9.27 15.16
N ILE A 186 -11.69 8.16 14.65
CA ILE A 186 -12.52 7.07 14.13
C ILE A 186 -13.06 6.27 15.30
N ASP A 187 -14.37 6.04 15.31
CA ASP A 187 -15.04 5.20 16.31
C ASP A 187 -14.50 3.76 16.25
N ALA A 188 -14.15 3.19 17.40
CA ALA A 188 -13.68 1.82 17.52
C ALA A 188 -14.65 0.79 16.91
N ALA A 189 -15.97 1.05 16.95
CA ALA A 189 -16.99 0.20 16.33
C ALA A 189 -16.86 0.11 14.80
N ARG A 190 -16.14 1.05 14.17
CA ARG A 190 -15.86 1.08 12.74
C ARG A 190 -14.52 0.48 12.37
N ILE A 191 -13.77 -0.12 13.31
CA ILE A 191 -12.45 -0.66 13.11
C ILE A 191 -12.47 -2.15 13.38
N THR A 192 -11.94 -2.94 12.48
CA THR A 192 -11.62 -4.36 12.68
C THR A 192 -10.12 -4.55 12.46
N GLU A 193 -9.42 -4.94 13.51
CA GLU A 193 -8.00 -5.28 13.46
C GLU A 193 -7.82 -6.77 13.24
N LEU A 194 -6.91 -7.16 12.38
CA LEU A 194 -6.61 -8.56 12.05
C LEU A 194 -5.13 -8.87 12.27
N ASP A 195 -4.86 -9.97 12.95
CA ASP A 195 -3.56 -10.61 12.97
C ASP A 195 -3.40 -11.50 11.74
N TRP A 196 -2.20 -11.97 11.41
CA TRP A 196 -1.95 -12.86 10.28
C TRP A 196 -2.85 -14.10 10.36
N TRP A 197 -3.45 -14.46 9.22
CA TRP A 197 -4.42 -15.53 9.05
C TRP A 197 -5.76 -15.34 9.75
N GLN A 198 -5.97 -14.23 10.46
CA GLN A 198 -7.29 -13.86 10.92
C GLN A 198 -8.11 -13.25 9.78
N SER A 199 -9.41 -13.43 9.84
CA SER A 199 -10.33 -12.93 8.82
C SER A 199 -11.57 -12.29 9.42
N THR A 200 -12.16 -11.38 8.64
CA THR A 200 -13.48 -10.81 8.86
C THR A 200 -14.28 -10.86 7.58
N GLU A 201 -15.60 -10.92 7.69
CA GLU A 201 -16.49 -10.85 6.54
C GLU A 201 -17.45 -9.67 6.67
N ARG A 202 -17.65 -8.93 5.59
CA ARG A 202 -18.59 -7.82 5.52
C ARG A 202 -19.33 -7.87 4.20
N ASN A 203 -20.67 -7.89 4.26
CA ASN A 203 -21.57 -7.89 3.08
C ASN A 203 -21.15 -8.88 1.99
N GLY A 204 -20.75 -10.11 2.38
CA GLY A 204 -20.37 -11.17 1.46
C GLY A 204 -18.95 -11.07 0.87
N VAL A 205 -18.13 -10.14 1.35
CA VAL A 205 -16.70 -10.07 1.03
C VAL A 205 -15.89 -10.42 2.28
N LYS A 206 -15.00 -11.40 2.16
CA LYS A 206 -14.12 -11.84 3.24
C LYS A 206 -12.73 -11.25 3.05
N TYR A 207 -12.16 -10.74 4.14
CA TYR A 207 -10.82 -10.17 4.22
C TYR A 207 -9.99 -11.01 5.16
N THR A 208 -8.88 -11.55 4.69
CA THR A 208 -7.93 -12.32 5.50
C THR A 208 -6.58 -11.61 5.49
N ALA A 209 -6.07 -11.23 6.66
CA ALA A 209 -4.72 -10.69 6.77
C ALA A 209 -3.69 -11.79 6.53
N LEU A 210 -2.70 -11.52 5.69
CA LEU A 210 -1.66 -12.45 5.29
C LEU A 210 -0.30 -12.02 5.82
N PRO A 211 0.60 -12.97 6.14
CA PRO A 211 1.94 -12.66 6.58
C PRO A 211 2.71 -11.81 5.57
N ALA A 212 3.52 -10.90 6.08
CA ALA A 212 4.45 -10.10 5.29
C ALA A 212 5.78 -9.96 6.04
N ARG A 213 6.85 -9.64 5.33
CA ARG A 213 8.16 -9.35 5.90
C ARG A 213 8.49 -7.89 5.69
N HIS A 214 8.16 -7.08 6.68
CA HIS A 214 8.28 -5.61 6.60
C HIS A 214 8.52 -5.04 8.00
N ASP A 215 8.24 -3.78 8.19
CA ASP A 215 8.21 -3.11 9.47
C ASP A 215 7.10 -2.05 9.53
N SER A 216 6.96 -1.39 10.65
CA SER A 216 6.03 -0.28 10.81
C SER A 216 6.62 0.81 11.69
N SER A 217 6.40 2.06 11.31
CA SER A 217 6.67 3.21 12.17
C SER A 217 6.03 4.48 11.62
N ARG A 218 5.72 5.43 12.50
CA ARG A 218 5.33 6.79 12.14
C ARG A 218 6.13 7.85 12.89
N GLY A 219 6.84 7.46 13.93
CA GLY A 219 7.63 8.35 14.77
C GLY A 219 8.95 7.71 15.19
N LEU A 220 9.60 8.35 16.16
CA LEU A 220 10.91 7.90 16.67
C LEU A 220 10.80 6.72 17.66
N PHE A 221 9.60 6.46 18.22
CA PHE A 221 9.43 5.55 19.36
C PHE A 221 8.33 4.50 19.15
N ASP A 222 7.80 4.36 17.94
CA ASP A 222 6.71 3.43 17.61
C ASP A 222 7.11 2.35 16.63
N HIS A 223 8.40 2.16 16.41
CA HIS A 223 8.90 1.11 15.53
C HIS A 223 8.32 -0.25 15.93
N ASN A 224 7.66 -0.89 14.96
CA ASN A 224 6.99 -2.19 15.11
C ASN A 224 5.92 -2.26 16.22
N LYS A 225 5.29 -1.14 16.56
CA LYS A 225 4.16 -1.12 17.52
C LYS A 225 2.83 -1.51 16.87
N ALA A 226 2.73 -1.50 15.56
CA ALA A 226 1.64 -2.04 14.77
C ALA A 226 2.16 -3.13 13.82
N LEU A 227 1.32 -4.12 13.51
CA LEU A 227 1.63 -5.18 12.56
C LEU A 227 1.52 -4.66 11.11
N TRP A 228 2.09 -5.38 10.18
CA TRP A 228 2.02 -5.19 8.72
C TRP A 228 1.49 -6.46 8.08
N SER A 229 0.69 -6.33 7.02
CA SER A 229 0.04 -7.47 6.38
C SER A 229 -0.23 -7.22 4.90
N GLY A 230 -0.17 -8.27 4.10
CA GLY A 230 -0.95 -8.34 2.88
C GLY A 230 -2.40 -8.75 3.18
N PHE A 231 -3.27 -8.78 2.17
CA PHE A 231 -4.65 -9.22 2.34
C PHE A 231 -5.09 -10.13 1.19
N LEU A 232 -5.79 -11.23 1.55
CA LEU A 232 -6.61 -11.97 0.61
C LEU A 232 -8.05 -11.44 0.72
N ILE A 233 -8.62 -11.03 -0.40
CA ILE A 233 -9.99 -10.52 -0.52
C ILE A 233 -10.77 -11.54 -1.32
N GLU A 234 -11.80 -12.14 -0.72
CA GLU A 234 -12.57 -13.24 -1.30
C GLU A 234 -14.04 -12.85 -1.42
N HIS A 235 -14.63 -13.13 -2.56
CA HIS A 235 -16.06 -12.93 -2.80
C HIS A 235 -16.68 -14.13 -3.48
N LYS A 236 -17.76 -14.65 -2.90
CA LYS A 236 -18.55 -15.75 -3.48
C LYS A 236 -19.76 -15.21 -4.20
N ARG A 237 -19.86 -15.55 -5.49
CA ARG A 237 -21.03 -15.27 -6.33
C ARG A 237 -21.64 -16.58 -6.81
N GLY A 238 -22.61 -17.09 -6.07
CA GLY A 238 -23.17 -18.41 -6.34
C GLY A 238 -22.12 -19.51 -6.21
N GLN A 239 -21.83 -20.21 -7.32
CA GLN A 239 -20.76 -21.23 -7.37
C GLN A 239 -19.39 -20.69 -7.76
N ASN A 240 -19.33 -19.43 -8.21
CA ASN A 240 -18.07 -18.79 -8.58
C ASN A 240 -17.48 -18.09 -7.37
N GLU A 241 -16.17 -18.15 -7.22
CA GLU A 241 -15.42 -17.46 -6.19
C GLU A 241 -14.34 -16.63 -6.85
N GLU A 242 -14.31 -15.34 -6.54
CA GLU A 242 -13.26 -14.41 -6.94
C GLU A 242 -12.29 -14.21 -5.77
N ARG A 243 -10.99 -14.22 -6.04
CA ARG A 243 -9.93 -14.03 -5.04
C ARG A 243 -8.90 -13.04 -5.54
N PHE A 244 -8.64 -12.03 -4.72
CA PHE A 244 -7.69 -10.96 -5.00
C PHE A 244 -6.64 -10.91 -3.89
N TYR A 245 -5.38 -10.94 -4.29
CA TYR A 245 -4.28 -10.78 -3.35
C TYR A 245 -3.77 -9.34 -3.41
N PHE A 246 -3.94 -8.58 -2.34
CA PHE A 246 -3.34 -7.28 -2.13
C PHE A 246 -2.09 -7.48 -1.26
N HIS A 247 -0.93 -7.22 -1.84
CA HIS A 247 0.36 -7.57 -1.23
C HIS A 247 0.69 -6.71 0.00
N GLY A 248 0.29 -5.41 0.00
CA GLY A 248 0.87 -4.43 0.90
C GLY A 248 2.36 -4.26 0.59
N ASP A 249 3.19 -4.16 1.63
CA ASP A 249 4.64 -4.17 1.48
C ASP A 249 5.24 -5.39 2.16
N SER A 250 6.18 -6.05 1.45
CA SER A 250 6.87 -7.20 1.99
C SER A 250 8.13 -7.53 1.19
N ALA A 251 9.25 -7.68 1.84
CA ALA A 251 10.43 -8.28 1.23
C ALA A 251 10.26 -9.79 1.02
N GLN A 252 11.17 -10.37 0.24
CA GLN A 252 11.24 -11.81 0.01
C GLN A 252 11.37 -12.60 1.32
N GLY A 253 10.57 -13.67 1.45
CA GLY A 253 10.58 -14.53 2.62
C GLY A 253 9.83 -15.85 2.41
N LYS A 254 9.98 -16.77 3.37
CA LYS A 254 9.33 -18.09 3.36
C LYS A 254 7.81 -18.02 3.52
N HIS A 255 7.29 -16.91 4.05
CA HIS A 255 5.85 -16.70 4.17
C HIS A 255 5.14 -16.79 2.82
N PHE A 256 5.81 -16.51 1.70
CA PHE A 256 5.22 -16.69 0.37
C PHE A 256 5.00 -18.16 -0.01
N ASP A 257 5.78 -19.09 0.55
CA ASP A 257 5.52 -20.52 0.37
C ASP A 257 4.23 -20.93 1.10
N GLU A 258 4.05 -20.42 2.30
CA GLU A 258 2.84 -20.63 3.08
C GLU A 258 1.61 -20.01 2.41
N ILE A 259 1.71 -18.75 1.96
CA ILE A 259 0.64 -18.08 1.22
C ILE A 259 0.25 -18.90 -0.01
N ALA A 260 1.22 -19.27 -0.86
CA ALA A 260 0.97 -20.05 -2.07
C ALA A 260 0.29 -21.39 -1.79
N SER A 261 0.62 -22.04 -0.66
CA SER A 261 0.01 -23.31 -0.28
C SER A 261 -1.42 -23.20 0.24
N ARG A 262 -1.81 -22.05 0.81
CA ARG A 262 -3.08 -21.85 1.53
C ARG A 262 -4.14 -21.06 0.78
N VAL A 263 -3.75 -20.11 -0.06
CA VAL A 263 -4.74 -19.17 -0.65
C VAL A 263 -5.48 -19.71 -1.88
N GLY A 264 -4.99 -20.81 -2.47
CA GLY A 264 -5.60 -21.39 -3.67
C GLY A 264 -5.46 -20.50 -4.90
N LYS A 265 -6.40 -20.62 -5.87
CA LYS A 265 -6.38 -19.83 -7.10
C LYS A 265 -6.63 -18.36 -6.82
N ILE A 266 -5.80 -17.49 -7.37
CA ILE A 266 -5.91 -16.03 -7.32
C ILE A 266 -6.31 -15.52 -8.71
N ASP A 267 -7.32 -14.64 -8.80
CA ASP A 267 -7.73 -14.03 -10.06
C ASP A 267 -6.83 -12.84 -10.41
N ILE A 268 -6.61 -11.92 -9.46
CA ILE A 268 -5.63 -10.85 -9.65
C ILE A 268 -4.73 -10.77 -8.40
N ALA A 269 -3.42 -10.81 -8.62
CA ALA A 269 -2.43 -10.51 -7.60
C ALA A 269 -1.88 -9.10 -7.83
N PHE A 270 -2.17 -8.20 -6.89
CA PHE A 270 -1.61 -6.85 -6.80
C PHE A 270 -0.35 -6.93 -5.94
N ILE A 271 0.81 -7.03 -6.59
CA ILE A 271 2.09 -7.24 -5.89
C ILE A 271 2.93 -5.98 -5.96
N GLU A 272 3.54 -5.60 -4.84
CA GLU A 272 4.47 -4.47 -4.81
C GLU A 272 5.59 -4.65 -5.82
N ASN A 273 6.04 -3.53 -6.40
CA ASN A 273 7.03 -3.51 -7.45
C ASN A 273 7.76 -2.16 -7.48
N GLY A 274 8.39 -1.80 -6.39
CA GLY A 274 9.09 -0.54 -6.33
C GLY A 274 9.70 -0.26 -4.96
N GLN A 275 10.36 0.90 -4.87
CA GLN A 275 10.90 1.44 -3.63
C GLN A 275 11.97 0.55 -2.96
N TYR A 276 12.54 -0.41 -3.73
CA TYR A 276 13.64 -1.27 -3.30
C TYR A 276 14.99 -0.56 -3.35
N ASP A 277 15.90 -0.96 -2.47
CA ASP A 277 17.30 -0.54 -2.50
C ASP A 277 18.15 -1.57 -1.70
N GLU A 278 19.42 -1.72 -2.07
CA GLU A 278 20.37 -2.62 -1.38
C GLU A 278 20.63 -2.18 0.08
N ARG A 279 20.32 -0.93 0.41
CA ARG A 279 20.45 -0.39 1.78
C ARG A 279 19.33 -0.86 2.71
N TRP A 280 18.18 -1.30 2.16
CA TRP A 280 17.07 -1.90 2.91
C TRP A 280 16.53 -3.17 2.24
N PRO A 281 17.37 -4.21 2.10
CA PRO A 281 17.08 -5.38 1.26
C PRO A 281 15.95 -6.28 1.79
N ASN A 282 15.48 -6.00 3.00
CA ASN A 282 14.42 -6.78 3.66
C ASN A 282 13.12 -5.97 3.87
N ASN A 283 12.95 -4.84 3.15
CA ASN A 283 11.74 -4.04 3.24
C ASN A 283 10.85 -4.19 2.01
N HIS A 284 11.44 -4.35 0.82
CA HIS A 284 10.73 -4.42 -0.45
C HIS A 284 11.27 -5.52 -1.35
N LEU A 285 10.44 -5.98 -2.30
CA LEU A 285 10.86 -6.91 -3.35
C LEU A 285 11.68 -6.20 -4.42
N PHE A 286 12.79 -6.81 -4.82
CA PHE A 286 13.46 -6.44 -6.06
C PHE A 286 12.61 -6.91 -7.27
N PRO A 287 12.70 -6.26 -8.44
CA PRO A 287 11.84 -6.57 -9.59
C PRO A 287 11.85 -8.05 -9.99
N GLU A 288 12.99 -8.70 -9.89
CA GLU A 288 13.16 -10.13 -10.17
C GLU A 288 12.39 -10.99 -9.15
N GLN A 289 12.39 -10.58 -7.89
CA GLN A 289 11.66 -11.26 -6.82
C GLN A 289 10.15 -11.07 -6.96
N THR A 290 9.70 -9.87 -7.38
CA THR A 290 8.30 -9.60 -7.73
C THR A 290 7.81 -10.54 -8.84
N ALA A 291 8.59 -10.66 -9.93
CA ALA A 291 8.26 -11.56 -11.03
C ALA A 291 8.25 -13.04 -10.61
N GLN A 292 9.20 -13.45 -9.77
CA GLN A 292 9.27 -14.82 -9.22
C GLN A 292 8.10 -15.12 -8.27
N LEU A 293 7.69 -14.15 -7.45
CA LEU A 293 6.52 -14.27 -6.59
C LEU A 293 5.24 -14.42 -7.42
N ALA A 294 5.07 -13.59 -8.46
CA ALA A 294 3.95 -13.73 -9.38
C ALA A 294 3.91 -15.11 -10.04
N ALA A 295 5.07 -15.63 -10.48
CA ALA A 295 5.16 -16.98 -11.04
C ALA A 295 4.89 -18.08 -9.99
N LYS A 296 5.26 -17.88 -8.73
CA LYS A 296 4.97 -18.82 -7.63
C LYS A 296 3.48 -18.87 -7.30
N LEU A 297 2.81 -17.71 -7.22
CA LEU A 297 1.38 -17.62 -6.91
C LEU A 297 0.48 -18.02 -8.08
N GLN A 298 0.98 -17.99 -9.31
CA GLN A 298 0.25 -18.33 -10.55
C GLN A 298 -1.15 -17.68 -10.65
N PRO A 299 -1.28 -16.36 -10.44
CA PRO A 299 -2.56 -15.71 -10.55
C PRO A 299 -3.04 -15.71 -12.02
N THR A 300 -4.35 -15.58 -12.24
CA THR A 300 -4.88 -15.36 -13.60
C THR A 300 -4.26 -14.10 -14.22
N ARG A 301 -4.08 -13.04 -13.39
CA ARG A 301 -3.38 -11.79 -13.76
C ARG A 301 -2.48 -11.28 -12.64
N PHE A 302 -1.31 -10.83 -12.99
CA PHE A 302 -0.40 -10.10 -12.10
C PHE A 302 -0.42 -8.61 -12.44
N MET A 303 -0.68 -7.77 -11.46
CA MET A 303 -0.59 -6.32 -11.57
C MET A 303 0.49 -5.79 -10.61
N PRO A 304 1.56 -5.17 -11.13
CA PRO A 304 2.53 -4.48 -10.30
C PRO A 304 1.91 -3.20 -9.70
N ILE A 305 2.03 -3.03 -8.39
CA ILE A 305 1.63 -1.83 -7.63
C ILE A 305 2.84 -1.24 -6.88
N HIS A 306 2.64 -0.24 -6.03
CA HIS A 306 3.67 0.43 -5.22
C HIS A 306 4.67 1.25 -6.06
N TRP A 307 4.25 1.77 -7.21
CA TRP A 307 5.00 2.63 -8.12
C TRP A 307 4.08 3.67 -8.78
N GLY A 308 4.63 4.53 -9.63
CA GLY A 308 3.83 5.44 -10.48
C GLY A 308 3.19 6.63 -9.75
N ALA A 309 3.63 6.95 -8.52
CA ALA A 309 3.08 8.09 -7.77
C ALA A 309 4.16 8.91 -7.05
N TYR A 310 5.10 8.31 -6.36
CA TYR A 310 6.11 8.97 -5.52
C TYR A 310 7.51 8.39 -5.73
N PRO A 311 8.57 9.22 -5.56
CA PRO A 311 9.95 8.76 -5.56
C PRO A 311 10.38 8.40 -4.12
N LEU A 312 10.29 7.15 -3.72
CA LEU A 312 10.63 6.70 -2.36
C LEU A 312 11.91 5.87 -2.31
N ALA A 313 12.58 5.68 -3.46
CA ALA A 313 13.87 5.00 -3.59
C ALA A 313 14.74 5.63 -4.69
N LEU A 314 15.92 5.09 -4.89
CA LEU A 314 16.97 5.64 -5.77
C LEU A 314 16.99 5.00 -7.17
N HIS A 315 15.86 4.51 -7.62
CA HIS A 315 15.66 4.05 -8.99
C HIS A 315 14.73 5.01 -9.75
N THR A 316 14.75 4.99 -11.07
CA THR A 316 13.81 5.76 -11.89
C THR A 316 12.38 5.28 -11.63
N TRP A 317 11.39 6.18 -11.81
CA TRP A 317 9.99 5.91 -11.51
C TRP A 317 9.43 4.64 -12.17
N ASN A 318 9.96 4.25 -13.34
CA ASN A 318 9.51 3.10 -14.13
C ASN A 318 10.50 1.92 -14.16
N GLU A 319 11.68 2.05 -13.58
CA GLU A 319 12.67 0.96 -13.57
C GLU A 319 12.11 -0.35 -13.01
N PRO A 320 11.35 -0.33 -11.88
CA PRO A 320 10.78 -1.56 -11.33
C PRO A 320 9.92 -2.31 -12.33
N VAL A 321 8.99 -1.62 -12.97
CA VAL A 321 8.02 -2.22 -13.90
C VAL A 321 8.67 -2.60 -15.24
N LEU A 322 9.67 -1.84 -15.71
CA LEU A 322 10.46 -2.19 -16.89
C LEU A 322 11.24 -3.51 -16.73
N LYS A 323 11.61 -3.87 -15.51
CA LYS A 323 12.30 -5.12 -15.20
C LYS A 323 11.33 -6.27 -14.88
N SER A 324 10.37 -6.06 -13.99
CA SER A 324 9.51 -7.13 -13.48
C SER A 324 8.50 -7.63 -14.49
N VAL A 325 7.85 -6.75 -15.28
CA VAL A 325 6.79 -7.14 -16.21
C VAL A 325 7.29 -8.05 -17.33
N PRO A 326 8.39 -7.73 -18.07
CA PRO A 326 8.93 -8.64 -19.07
C PRO A 326 9.40 -9.98 -18.47
N MET A 327 10.01 -9.95 -17.27
CA MET A 327 10.44 -11.17 -16.59
C MET A 327 9.24 -12.04 -16.19
N ALA A 328 8.18 -11.48 -15.62
CA ALA A 328 6.98 -12.22 -15.27
C ALA A 328 6.35 -12.90 -16.49
N ARG A 329 6.31 -12.20 -17.64
CA ARG A 329 5.83 -12.77 -18.92
C ARG A 329 6.72 -13.92 -19.39
N THR A 330 8.03 -13.80 -19.25
CA THR A 330 8.99 -14.88 -19.58
C THR A 330 8.76 -16.12 -18.68
N LEU A 331 8.29 -15.92 -17.44
CA LEU A 331 7.89 -16.96 -16.51
C LEU A 331 6.47 -17.47 -16.72
N GLY A 332 5.79 -17.05 -17.80
CA GLY A 332 4.44 -17.51 -18.17
C GLY A 332 3.30 -16.80 -17.43
N VAL A 333 3.56 -15.68 -16.76
CA VAL A 333 2.55 -14.93 -16.02
C VAL A 333 1.90 -13.87 -16.91
N ASN A 334 0.57 -13.82 -16.92
CA ASN A 334 -0.20 -12.79 -17.61
C ASN A 334 -0.21 -11.48 -16.79
N THR A 335 0.34 -10.42 -17.35
CA THR A 335 0.46 -9.12 -16.68
C THR A 335 -0.71 -8.19 -16.97
N LEU A 336 -0.96 -7.25 -16.07
CA LEU A 336 -1.99 -6.23 -16.15
C LEU A 336 -1.38 -4.88 -15.76
N THR A 337 -1.42 -3.91 -16.68
CA THR A 337 -0.78 -2.58 -16.52
C THR A 337 -1.76 -1.48 -16.95
N PRO A 338 -2.89 -1.29 -16.21
CA PRO A 338 -3.88 -0.27 -16.55
C PRO A 338 -3.29 1.14 -16.41
N LEU A 339 -3.84 2.10 -17.15
CA LEU A 339 -3.56 3.51 -16.92
C LEU A 339 -4.10 3.94 -15.55
N LEU A 340 -3.48 4.96 -14.98
CA LEU A 340 -4.02 5.61 -13.77
C LEU A 340 -5.43 6.12 -14.03
N GLY A 341 -6.39 5.72 -13.20
CA GLY A 341 -7.80 6.08 -13.32
C GLY A 341 -8.63 5.21 -14.27
N GLN A 342 -8.02 4.32 -15.04
CA GLN A 342 -8.75 3.40 -15.92
C GLN A 342 -9.55 2.39 -15.10
N VAL A 343 -10.83 2.18 -15.50
CA VAL A 343 -11.60 1.04 -15.00
C VAL A 343 -11.09 -0.23 -15.68
N PHE A 344 -10.84 -1.27 -14.92
CA PHE A 344 -10.36 -2.55 -15.43
C PHE A 344 -10.92 -3.75 -14.64
N ASP A 345 -10.84 -4.91 -15.23
CA ASP A 345 -11.14 -6.21 -14.63
C ASP A 345 -10.09 -7.26 -15.02
N VAL A 346 -10.29 -8.52 -14.65
CA VAL A 346 -9.38 -9.63 -14.94
C VAL A 346 -9.20 -9.87 -16.44
N ASN A 347 -10.16 -9.49 -17.30
CA ASN A 347 -10.13 -9.69 -18.75
C ASN A 347 -9.57 -8.50 -19.53
N THR A 348 -9.37 -7.36 -18.87
CA THR A 348 -8.92 -6.14 -19.52
C THR A 348 -7.55 -6.36 -20.18
N LYS A 349 -7.42 -5.91 -21.41
CA LYS A 349 -6.14 -5.86 -22.14
C LYS A 349 -5.49 -4.52 -21.89
N THR A 350 -4.23 -4.51 -21.54
CA THR A 350 -3.45 -3.31 -21.25
C THR A 350 -2.19 -3.25 -22.11
N GLU A 351 -1.69 -2.04 -22.31
CA GLU A 351 -0.43 -1.74 -23.00
C GLU A 351 0.67 -1.38 -22.02
N ASP A 352 1.92 -1.47 -22.46
CA ASP A 352 3.10 -1.13 -21.67
C ASP A 352 3.42 0.37 -21.77
N TRP A 353 2.49 1.21 -21.29
CA TRP A 353 2.58 2.67 -21.33
C TRP A 353 3.79 3.24 -20.56
N PHE A 354 4.30 2.49 -19.61
CA PHE A 354 5.46 2.85 -18.77
C PHE A 354 6.79 2.81 -19.52
N THR A 355 6.82 2.34 -20.77
CA THR A 355 8.01 2.36 -21.64
C THR A 355 8.24 3.71 -22.32
N GLN A 356 7.29 4.63 -22.22
CA GLN A 356 7.40 5.97 -22.81
C GLN A 356 8.26 6.88 -21.93
N GLU A 357 9.28 7.52 -22.52
CA GLU A 357 10.16 8.50 -21.85
C GLU A 357 9.52 9.90 -21.72
#